data_33149555628de151066fb85d4a110744
#
_entry.id   33149555628de151066fb85d4a110744
#
_cell.length_a   1.000
_cell.length_b   1.000
_cell.length_c   1.000
_cell.angle_alpha   90.00
_cell.angle_beta   90.00
_cell.angle_gamma   90.00
#
_symmetry.space_group_name_H-M   'P 1'
#
loop_
_entity.id
_entity.type
_entity.pdbx_description
1 polymer ?
#
loop_
_entity_poly.entity_id
_entity_poly.type
_entity_poly.pdbx_seq_one_letter_code
_entity_poly.pdbx_strand_id
1 'polypeptide(L)'
;MAKAKKPHILGIEILKKNGINVDKLIKELVINASVEFTAYYYFTLLRANCTGIEGEGIKGIVEDARLEDLSHFESCIERIYQLGGSLPNDATQFIKMSGCEFLQLPPNPTNLKAILEKCLKAEQGAIVNWD
;
A
#
# COMPACT_ATOMS: atom_id res chain seq x y z
N MET A 1 -18.07 -27.97 24.68
CA MET A 1 -18.14 -26.55 24.24
C MET A 1 -17.93 -26.49 22.73
N ALA A 2 -18.94 -26.08 22.00
CA ALA A 2 -18.79 -25.80 20.58
C ALA A 2 -17.85 -24.58 20.44
N LYS A 3 -16.68 -24.75 19.81
CA LYS A 3 -15.85 -23.61 19.41
C LYS A 3 -16.65 -22.78 18.42
N ALA A 4 -16.94 -21.53 18.76
CA ALA A 4 -17.56 -20.60 17.81
C ALA A 4 -16.73 -20.59 16.52
N LYS A 5 -17.34 -20.94 15.39
CA LYS A 5 -16.67 -20.85 14.09
C LYS A 5 -16.32 -19.38 13.86
N LYS A 6 -15.03 -19.11 13.70
CA LYS A 6 -14.59 -17.75 13.37
C LYS A 6 -15.23 -17.34 12.03
N PRO A 7 -15.85 -16.15 11.92
CA PRO A 7 -16.59 -15.75 10.71
C PRO A 7 -15.81 -15.85 9.39
N HIS A 8 -14.49 -15.70 9.45
CA HIS A 8 -13.64 -15.76 8.27
C HIS A 8 -13.47 -17.17 7.66
N ILE A 9 -13.74 -18.24 8.43
CA ILE A 9 -13.62 -19.62 7.93
C ILE A 9 -14.60 -19.86 6.78
N LEU A 10 -15.79 -19.30 6.87
CA LEU A 10 -16.81 -19.43 5.82
C LEU A 10 -16.35 -18.81 4.50
N GLY A 11 -15.73 -17.63 4.54
CA GLY A 11 -15.19 -16.97 3.36
C GLY A 11 -14.06 -17.78 2.70
N ILE A 12 -13.19 -18.39 3.48
CA ILE A 12 -12.11 -19.26 2.98
C ILE A 12 -12.69 -20.49 2.27
N GLU A 13 -13.71 -21.13 2.83
CA GLU A 13 -14.36 -22.30 2.22
C GLU A 13 -14.98 -21.94 0.86
N ILE A 14 -15.62 -20.78 0.75
CA ILE A 14 -16.22 -20.29 -0.51
C ILE A 14 -15.12 -20.07 -1.57
N LEU A 15 -14.00 -19.44 -1.20
CA LEU A 15 -12.89 -19.20 -2.10
C LEU A 15 -12.30 -20.51 -2.63
N LYS A 16 -12.05 -21.48 -1.74
CA LYS A 16 -11.55 -22.80 -2.09
C LYS A 16 -12.52 -23.55 -3.01
N LYS A 17 -13.82 -23.49 -2.73
CA LYS A 17 -14.85 -24.10 -3.55
C LYS A 17 -14.89 -23.55 -4.98
N ASN A 18 -14.53 -22.28 -5.15
CA ASN A 18 -14.43 -21.61 -6.45
C ASN A 18 -13.06 -21.78 -7.12
N GLY A 19 -12.21 -22.66 -6.61
CA GLY A 19 -10.92 -22.97 -7.22
C GLY A 19 -9.83 -21.91 -6.94
N ILE A 20 -10.03 -21.04 -5.97
CA ILE A 20 -9.06 -19.99 -5.61
C ILE A 20 -8.02 -20.57 -4.65
N ASN A 21 -6.75 -20.39 -5.00
CA ASN A 21 -5.63 -20.71 -4.11
C ASN A 21 -5.48 -19.62 -3.06
N VAL A 22 -5.95 -19.91 -1.84
CA VAL A 22 -5.96 -18.94 -0.73
C VAL A 22 -4.55 -18.53 -0.30
N ASP A 23 -3.60 -19.46 -0.28
CA ASP A 23 -2.21 -19.17 0.11
C ASP A 23 -1.55 -18.21 -0.88
N LYS A 24 -1.80 -18.42 -2.18
CA LYS A 24 -1.32 -17.50 -3.22
C LYS A 24 -1.96 -16.13 -3.09
N LEU A 25 -3.27 -16.07 -2.84
CA LEU A 25 -4.00 -14.83 -2.65
C LEU A 25 -3.45 -14.04 -1.45
N ILE A 26 -3.21 -14.71 -0.31
CA ILE A 26 -2.60 -14.09 0.87
C ILE A 26 -1.24 -13.51 0.52
N LYS A 27 -0.39 -14.26 -0.18
CA LYS A 27 0.94 -13.80 -0.57
C LYS A 27 0.88 -12.54 -1.43
N GLU A 28 -0.01 -12.50 -2.41
CA GLU A 28 -0.21 -11.33 -3.26
C GLU A 28 -0.75 -10.13 -2.48
N LEU A 29 -1.67 -10.35 -1.55
CA LEU A 29 -2.18 -9.30 -0.67
C LEU A 29 -1.09 -8.73 0.23
N VAL A 30 -0.18 -9.55 0.75
CA VAL A 30 0.96 -9.08 1.56
C VAL A 30 1.90 -8.22 0.73
N ILE A 31 2.18 -8.61 -0.51
CA ILE A 31 2.99 -7.79 -1.43
C ILE A 31 2.30 -6.46 -1.72
N ASN A 32 1.00 -6.48 -2.01
CA ASN A 32 0.24 -5.26 -2.25
C ASN A 32 0.21 -4.35 -1.01
N ALA A 33 0.02 -4.92 0.18
CA ALA A 33 0.10 -4.17 1.42
C ALA A 33 1.47 -3.48 1.59
N SER A 34 2.55 -4.17 1.22
CA SER A 34 3.90 -3.60 1.24
C SER A 34 4.05 -2.43 0.25
N VAL A 35 3.50 -2.56 -0.96
CA VAL A 35 3.49 -1.48 -1.97
C VAL A 35 2.72 -0.25 -1.45
N GLU A 36 1.53 -0.45 -0.93
CA GLU A 36 0.69 0.64 -0.40
C GLU A 36 1.35 1.33 0.81
N PHE A 37 1.92 0.57 1.72
CA PHE A 37 2.65 1.12 2.86
C PHE A 37 3.87 1.95 2.43
N THR A 38 4.63 1.44 1.47
CA THR A 38 5.81 2.13 0.93
C THR A 38 5.40 3.43 0.22
N ALA A 39 4.34 3.39 -0.57
CA ALA A 39 3.77 4.56 -1.22
C ALA A 39 3.25 5.60 -0.21
N TYR A 40 2.53 5.16 0.81
CA TYR A 40 2.08 6.02 1.91
C TYR A 40 3.25 6.76 2.59
N TYR A 41 4.30 6.04 2.92
CA TYR A 41 5.50 6.64 3.51
C TYR A 41 6.13 7.67 2.57
N TYR A 42 6.25 7.32 1.29
CA TYR A 42 6.81 8.19 0.27
C TYR A 42 6.00 9.49 0.10
N PHE A 43 4.68 9.38 -0.01
CA PHE A 43 3.82 10.57 -0.09
C PHE A 43 3.85 11.40 1.20
N THR A 44 4.10 10.78 2.34
CA THR A 44 4.33 11.49 3.60
C THR A 44 5.60 12.35 3.53
N LEU A 45 6.68 11.83 2.94
CA LEU A 45 7.91 12.60 2.71
C LEU A 45 7.67 13.74 1.72
N LEU A 46 7.00 13.48 0.62
CA LEU A 46 6.67 14.52 -0.38
C LEU A 46 5.83 15.64 0.25
N ARG A 47 4.81 15.29 1.01
CA ARG A 47 3.96 16.26 1.69
C ARG A 47 4.76 17.14 2.66
N ALA A 48 5.65 16.55 3.43
CA ALA A 48 6.50 17.27 4.37
C ALA A 48 7.44 18.28 3.68
N ASN A 49 7.76 18.04 2.41
CA ASN A 49 8.62 18.90 1.61
C ASN A 49 7.85 19.91 0.73
N CYS A 50 6.52 19.89 0.77
CA CYS A 50 5.68 20.91 0.11
C CYS A 50 5.68 22.19 0.96
N THR A 51 6.57 23.12 0.66
CA THR A 51 6.76 24.36 1.42
C THR A 51 6.48 25.59 0.56
N GLY A 52 6.21 26.74 1.23
CA GLY A 52 5.89 27.98 0.56
C GLY A 52 4.48 28.03 -0.01
N ILE A 53 4.10 29.17 -0.60
CA ILE A 53 2.76 29.40 -1.15
C ILE A 53 2.46 28.41 -2.28
N GLU A 54 3.42 28.16 -3.15
CA GLU A 54 3.27 27.20 -4.27
C GLU A 54 3.17 25.76 -3.76
N GLY A 55 3.93 25.42 -2.71
CA GLY A 55 3.85 24.11 -2.05
C GLY A 55 2.48 23.83 -1.46
N GLU A 56 1.82 24.82 -0.89
CA GLU A 56 0.45 24.70 -0.38
C GLU A 56 -0.55 24.37 -1.50
N GLY A 57 -0.31 24.84 -2.72
CA GLY A 57 -1.17 24.55 -3.88
C GLY A 57 -1.21 23.07 -4.26
N ILE A 58 -0.14 22.32 -4.04
CA ILE A 58 -0.08 20.90 -4.39
C ILE A 58 -0.16 19.97 -3.17
N LYS A 59 -0.03 20.51 -1.98
CA LYS A 59 -0.08 19.75 -0.72
C LYS A 59 -1.36 18.95 -0.55
N GLY A 60 -2.49 19.50 -0.98
CA GLY A 60 -3.77 18.80 -0.96
C GLY A 60 -3.78 17.56 -1.85
N ILE A 61 -3.20 17.63 -3.04
CA ILE A 61 -3.11 16.50 -3.98
C ILE A 61 -2.24 15.39 -3.37
N VAL A 62 -1.09 15.75 -2.81
CA VAL A 62 -0.18 14.80 -2.17
C VAL A 62 -0.82 14.17 -0.93
N GLU A 63 -1.56 14.97 -0.14
CA GLU A 63 -2.29 14.49 1.04
C GLU A 63 -3.38 13.50 0.67
N ASP A 64 -4.16 13.77 -0.38
CA ASP A 64 -5.21 12.86 -0.85
C ASP A 64 -4.61 11.51 -1.29
N ALA A 65 -3.52 11.53 -2.04
CA ALA A 65 -2.81 10.31 -2.43
C ALA A 65 -2.28 9.54 -1.21
N ARG A 66 -1.71 10.24 -0.25
CA ARG A 66 -1.20 9.66 0.99
C ARG A 66 -2.29 8.93 1.78
N LEU A 67 -3.43 9.57 1.96
CA LEU A 67 -4.56 9.00 2.71
C LEU A 67 -5.22 7.85 1.96
N GLU A 68 -5.26 7.90 0.64
CA GLU A 68 -5.77 6.80 -0.18
C GLU A 68 -4.90 5.56 -0.05
N ASP A 69 -3.58 5.70 -0.15
CA ASP A 69 -2.64 4.59 0.03
C ASP A 69 -2.71 3.99 1.45
N LEU A 70 -2.87 4.83 2.47
CA LEU A 70 -3.11 4.37 3.84
C LEU A 70 -4.37 3.53 3.95
N SER A 71 -5.46 3.98 3.34
CA SER A 71 -6.74 3.27 3.31
C SER A 71 -6.61 1.91 2.61
N HIS A 72 -5.92 1.87 1.48
CA HIS A 72 -5.64 0.62 0.75
C HIS A 72 -4.80 -0.35 1.59
N PHE A 73 -3.76 0.17 2.25
CA PHE A 73 -2.93 -0.62 3.17
C PHE A 73 -3.74 -1.25 4.29
N GLU A 74 -4.57 -0.48 4.97
CA GLU A 74 -5.43 -0.98 6.05
C GLU A 74 -6.43 -2.03 5.55
N SER A 75 -7.00 -1.84 4.37
CA SER A 75 -7.92 -2.80 3.75
C SER A 75 -7.22 -4.12 3.40
N CYS A 76 -6.00 -4.06 2.90
CA CYS A 76 -5.19 -5.25 2.65
C CYS A 76 -4.90 -6.01 3.94
N ILE A 77 -4.51 -5.31 5.01
CA ILE A 77 -4.26 -5.94 6.33
C ILE A 77 -5.50 -6.67 6.82
N GLU A 78 -6.63 -5.99 6.83
CA GLU A 78 -7.89 -6.56 7.29
C GLU A 78 -8.20 -7.86 6.55
N ARG A 79 -8.06 -7.85 5.22
CA ARG A 79 -8.34 -9.03 4.39
C ARG A 79 -7.34 -10.15 4.62
N ILE A 80 -6.05 -9.86 4.76
CA ILE A 80 -5.01 -10.85 5.06
C ILE A 80 -5.35 -11.62 6.33
N TYR A 81 -5.66 -10.91 7.41
CA TYR A 81 -5.98 -11.54 8.70
C TYR A 81 -7.32 -12.26 8.69
N GLN A 82 -8.31 -11.79 7.94
CA GLN A 82 -9.58 -12.52 7.72
C GLN A 82 -9.35 -13.86 7.01
N LEU A 83 -8.36 -13.93 6.12
CA LEU A 83 -8.00 -15.15 5.40
C LEU A 83 -7.07 -16.09 6.19
N GLY A 84 -6.71 -15.71 7.41
CA GLY A 84 -5.83 -16.50 8.27
C GLY A 84 -4.34 -16.29 8.00
N GLY A 85 -3.98 -15.30 7.19
CA GLY A 85 -2.60 -14.88 6.97
C GLY A 85 -2.11 -13.89 8.01
N SER A 86 -0.88 -13.44 7.85
CA SER A 86 -0.26 -12.44 8.71
C SER A 86 0.79 -11.64 7.94
N LEU A 87 1.11 -10.45 8.45
CA LEU A 87 2.24 -9.67 7.96
C LEU A 87 3.55 -10.21 8.55
N PRO A 88 4.70 -10.04 7.87
CA PRO A 88 6.00 -10.33 8.45
C PRO A 88 6.25 -9.57 9.75
N ASN A 89 6.88 -10.21 10.73
CA ASN A 89 7.27 -9.55 11.99
C ASN A 89 8.40 -8.53 11.80
N ASP A 90 9.21 -8.70 10.77
CA ASP A 90 10.31 -7.81 10.44
C ASP A 90 9.84 -6.74 9.43
N ALA A 91 9.77 -5.50 9.88
CA ALA A 91 9.37 -4.36 9.04
C ALA A 91 10.31 -4.17 7.84
N THR A 92 11.60 -4.44 7.99
CA THR A 92 12.57 -4.35 6.89
C THR A 92 12.26 -5.36 5.79
N GLN A 93 11.96 -6.60 6.18
CA GLN A 93 11.55 -7.65 5.24
C GLN A 93 10.26 -7.25 4.53
N PHE A 94 9.29 -6.74 5.27
CA PHE A 94 8.01 -6.29 4.72
C PHE A 94 8.19 -5.20 3.65
N ILE A 95 8.99 -4.17 3.93
CA ILE A 95 9.26 -3.08 3.00
C ILE A 95 9.95 -3.59 1.73
N LYS A 96 10.89 -4.50 1.85
CA LYS A 96 11.60 -5.10 0.70
C LYS A 96 10.67 -5.87 -0.24
N MET A 97 9.57 -6.41 0.26
CA MET A 97 8.60 -7.15 -0.55
C MET A 97 7.92 -6.27 -1.60
N SER A 98 7.89 -4.95 -1.41
CA SER A 98 7.32 -4.02 -2.39
C SER A 98 8.08 -3.98 -3.71
N GLY A 99 9.40 -4.26 -3.70
CA GLY A 99 10.26 -4.10 -4.87
C GLY A 99 10.43 -2.65 -5.34
N CYS A 100 10.01 -1.67 -4.52
CA CYS A 100 9.98 -0.26 -4.89
C CYS A 100 11.32 0.43 -4.57
N GLU A 101 12.33 0.24 -5.40
CA GLU A 101 13.63 0.92 -5.25
C GLU A 101 13.60 2.40 -5.69
N PHE A 102 12.63 2.78 -6.48
CA PHE A 102 12.50 4.10 -7.10
C PHE A 102 11.83 5.16 -6.21
N LEU A 103 11.35 4.78 -5.05
CA LEU A 103 10.66 5.70 -4.13
C LEU A 103 11.67 6.50 -3.32
N GLN A 104 12.33 7.44 -3.99
CA GLN A 104 13.25 8.39 -3.36
C GLN A 104 12.80 9.81 -3.66
N LEU A 105 13.06 10.72 -2.71
CA LEU A 105 12.83 12.14 -2.93
C LEU A 105 13.67 12.63 -4.11
N PRO A 106 13.15 13.61 -4.89
CA PRO A 106 13.95 14.23 -5.93
C PRO A 106 15.18 14.92 -5.33
N PRO A 107 16.26 15.14 -6.09
CA PRO A 107 17.48 15.80 -5.60
C PRO A 107 17.25 17.15 -4.93
N ASN A 108 16.27 17.91 -5.44
CA ASN A 108 15.74 19.09 -4.76
C ASN A 108 14.31 18.79 -4.28
N PRO A 109 14.12 18.41 -2.99
CA PRO A 109 12.81 17.98 -2.50
C PRO A 109 11.79 19.12 -2.41
N THR A 110 12.20 20.38 -2.61
CA THR A 110 11.30 21.54 -2.66
C THR A 110 10.90 21.91 -4.09
N ASN A 111 11.41 21.24 -5.10
CA ASN A 111 11.05 21.46 -6.49
C ASN A 111 9.69 20.83 -6.79
N LEU A 112 8.64 21.66 -6.92
CA LEU A 112 7.25 21.23 -7.08
C LEU A 112 7.03 20.41 -8.35
N LYS A 113 7.66 20.80 -9.47
CA LYS A 113 7.56 20.04 -10.72
C LYS A 113 8.13 18.63 -10.55
N ALA A 114 9.29 18.50 -9.92
CA ALA A 114 9.92 17.20 -9.65
C ALA A 114 9.06 16.35 -8.71
N ILE A 115 8.41 16.94 -7.71
CA ILE A 115 7.46 16.25 -6.82
C ILE A 115 6.27 15.71 -7.62
N LEU A 116 5.64 16.53 -8.45
CA LEU A 116 4.50 16.12 -9.27
C LEU A 116 4.87 15.01 -10.26
N GLU A 117 6.03 15.09 -10.89
CA GLU A 117 6.54 14.05 -11.79
C GLU A 117 6.74 12.71 -11.05
N LYS A 118 7.24 12.75 -9.83
CA LYS A 118 7.40 11.56 -8.97
C LYS A 118 6.05 10.98 -8.55
N CYS A 119 5.08 11.82 -8.20
CA CYS A 119 3.72 11.39 -7.89
C CYS A 119 3.08 10.66 -9.08
N LEU A 120 3.17 11.24 -10.27
CA LEU A 120 2.64 10.65 -11.49
C LEU A 120 3.28 9.29 -11.77
N LYS A 121 4.59 9.18 -11.61
CA LYS A 121 5.31 7.93 -11.82
C LYS A 121 4.91 6.85 -10.81
N ALA A 122 4.72 7.22 -9.54
CA ALA A 122 4.26 6.30 -8.51
C ALA A 122 2.87 5.76 -8.81
N GLU A 123 1.93 6.62 -9.21
CA GLU A 123 0.57 6.21 -9.60
C GLU A 123 0.56 5.32 -10.83
N GLN A 124 1.37 5.62 -11.84
CA GLN A 124 1.51 4.76 -13.02
C GLN A 124 2.05 3.37 -12.65
N GLY A 125 3.00 3.30 -11.72
CA GLY A 125 3.52 2.03 -11.19
C GLY A 125 2.46 1.24 -10.45
N ALA A 126 1.60 1.90 -9.68
CA ALA A 126 0.49 1.26 -8.97
C ALA A 126 -0.52 0.62 -9.94
N ILE A 127 -0.87 1.29 -11.04
CA ILE A 127 -1.76 0.76 -12.08
C ILE A 127 -1.23 -0.57 -12.63
N VAL A 128 0.07 -0.67 -12.93
CA VAL A 128 0.70 -1.89 -13.41
C VAL A 128 0.60 -3.04 -12.40
N ASN A 129 0.72 -2.74 -11.11
CA ASN A 129 0.66 -3.76 -10.06
C ASN A 129 -0.75 -4.30 -9.80
N TRP A 130 -1.80 -3.52 -10.13
CA TRP A 130 -3.20 -3.94 -9.94
C TRP A 130 -3.80 -4.66 -11.16
N ASP A 131 -3.17 -4.58 -12.30
CA ASP A 131 -3.54 -5.31 -13.50
C ASP A 131 -3.05 -6.78 -13.44
#